data_c984aa74381096dfeca078e7b419a2fa
#
_entry.id   c984aa74381096dfeca078e7b419a2fa
#
_cell.length_a   1.000
_cell.length_b   1.000
_cell.length_c   1.000
_cell.angle_alpha   90.00
_cell.angle_beta   90.00
_cell.angle_gamma   90.00
#
_symmetry.space_group_name_H-M   'P 1'
#
loop_
_entity.id
_entity.type
_entity.pdbx_description
1 polymer ?
#
loop_
_entity_poly.entity_id
_entity_poly.type
_entity_poly.pdbx_seq_one_letter_code
_entity_poly.pdbx_strand_id
1 'polypeptide(L)'
;MKFSCEKEILLGLLGTASRAVTGKSSMPLLEGLLICADASTLTVTGYDMSMGIRTTTETDVVEPGSIVINAKLLLDIVRKLPNDVVYIETDDKLMTTVKCGRAVFNLAATEADEFPALAEVSSATGFSLPQNILKSMISQTIFSVSDNES
;
A
#
# COMPACT_ATOMS: atom_id res chain seq x y z
N MET A 1 -16.84 0.56 -2.71
CA MET A 1 -15.76 -0.46 -2.71
C MET A 1 -15.92 -1.36 -1.51
N LYS A 2 -15.82 -2.70 -1.69
CA LYS A 2 -15.97 -3.66 -0.58
C LYS A 2 -15.15 -4.92 -0.84
N PHE A 3 -14.28 -5.30 0.10
CA PHE A 3 -13.45 -6.51 0.02
C PHE A 3 -13.11 -7.06 1.41
N SER A 4 -12.62 -8.31 1.44
CA SER A 4 -12.11 -8.93 2.66
C SER A 4 -10.73 -9.56 2.40
N CYS A 5 -9.85 -9.47 3.39
CA CYS A 5 -8.48 -10.00 3.30
C CYS A 5 -8.02 -10.48 4.67
N GLU A 6 -7.23 -11.55 4.71
CA GLU A 6 -6.57 -11.96 5.95
C GLU A 6 -5.66 -10.87 6.48
N LYS A 7 -5.70 -10.62 7.80
CA LYS A 7 -4.91 -9.55 8.44
C LYS A 7 -3.44 -9.61 8.09
N GLU A 8 -2.81 -10.78 8.13
CA GLU A 8 -1.37 -10.92 7.90
C GLU A 8 -0.99 -10.57 6.46
N ILE A 9 -1.81 -10.98 5.49
CA ILE A 9 -1.63 -10.64 4.08
C ILE A 9 -1.80 -9.14 3.88
N LEU A 10 -2.89 -8.57 4.40
CA LEU A 10 -3.16 -7.14 4.31
C LEU A 10 -2.03 -6.31 4.96
N LEU A 11 -1.57 -6.73 6.14
CA LEU A 11 -0.47 -6.06 6.84
C LEU A 11 0.84 -6.10 6.05
N GLY A 12 1.12 -7.22 5.38
CA GLY A 12 2.28 -7.37 4.49
C GLY A 12 2.22 -6.42 3.29
N LEU A 13 1.06 -6.31 2.63
CA LEU A 13 0.83 -5.38 1.51
C LEU A 13 1.01 -3.93 1.94
N LEU A 14 0.28 -3.52 2.99
CA LEU A 14 0.33 -2.16 3.52
C LEU A 14 1.74 -1.79 4.01
N GLY A 15 2.38 -2.70 4.75
CA GLY A 15 3.73 -2.49 5.30
C GLY A 15 4.80 -2.35 4.23
N THR A 16 4.66 -3.07 3.12
CA THR A 16 5.60 -2.99 1.99
C THR A 16 5.38 -1.71 1.19
N ALA A 17 4.13 -1.41 0.80
CA ALA A 17 3.80 -0.22 0.02
C ALA A 17 4.08 1.07 0.79
N SER A 18 3.84 1.09 2.11
CA SER A 18 4.07 2.28 2.95
C SER A 18 5.54 2.72 3.04
N ARG A 19 6.50 1.89 2.62
CA ARG A 19 7.92 2.27 2.54
C ARG A 19 8.20 3.32 1.47
N ALA A 20 7.31 3.44 0.47
CA ALA A 20 7.36 4.49 -0.53
C ALA A 20 6.50 5.71 -0.17
N VAL A 21 6.06 5.82 1.09
CA VAL A 21 5.27 6.97 1.56
C VAL A 21 6.13 7.79 2.50
N THR A 22 6.38 9.05 2.16
CA THR A 22 7.07 9.99 3.03
C THR A 22 6.07 10.72 3.93
N GLY A 23 6.39 10.87 5.22
CA GLY A 23 5.48 11.48 6.20
C GLY A 23 5.33 13.00 6.10
N LYS A 24 5.95 13.65 5.10
CA LYS A 24 5.87 15.09 4.83
C LYS A 24 5.98 15.32 3.32
N SER A 25 4.88 15.13 2.62
CA SER A 25 4.80 15.47 1.20
C SER A 25 4.21 16.87 1.01
N SER A 26 4.65 17.57 -0.03
CA SER A 26 3.96 18.80 -0.50
C SER A 26 2.56 18.51 -1.05
N MET A 27 2.28 17.25 -1.36
CA MET A 27 0.96 16.75 -1.79
C MET A 27 0.40 15.82 -0.71
N PRO A 28 -0.62 16.23 0.06
CA PRO A 28 -1.20 15.42 1.13
C PRO A 28 -1.67 14.02 0.67
N LEU A 29 -2.07 13.90 -0.60
CA LEU A 29 -2.51 12.64 -1.19
C LEU A 29 -1.40 11.56 -1.19
N LEU A 30 -0.13 11.97 -1.29
CA LEU A 30 1.03 11.06 -1.26
C LEU A 30 1.42 10.60 0.15
N GLU A 31 0.79 11.14 1.20
CA GLU A 31 0.85 10.58 2.56
C GLU A 31 -0.08 9.36 2.72
N GLY A 32 -0.87 9.07 1.69
CA GLY A 32 -1.79 7.95 1.61
C GLY A 32 -1.24 6.77 0.82
N LEU A 33 -1.96 5.65 0.93
CA LEU A 33 -1.83 4.48 0.07
C LEU A 33 -3.02 4.46 -0.88
N LEU A 34 -2.76 4.32 -2.17
CA LEU A 34 -3.79 4.00 -3.14
C LEU A 34 -4.14 2.52 -3.00
N ILE A 35 -5.40 2.26 -2.73
CA ILE A 35 -5.97 0.90 -2.59
C ILE A 35 -6.95 0.70 -3.72
N CYS A 36 -6.69 -0.27 -4.58
CA CYS A 36 -7.56 -0.67 -5.68
C CYS A 36 -8.01 -2.12 -5.46
N ALA A 37 -9.31 -2.33 -5.42
CA ALA A 37 -9.93 -3.64 -5.42
C ALA A 37 -10.64 -3.84 -6.77
N ASP A 38 -10.25 -4.85 -7.52
CA ASP A 38 -10.82 -5.15 -8.83
C ASP A 38 -10.90 -6.65 -9.06
N ALA A 39 -12.05 -7.14 -9.57
CA ALA A 39 -12.36 -8.54 -9.80
C ALA A 39 -12.06 -9.42 -8.55
N SER A 40 -10.90 -10.04 -8.49
CA SER A 40 -10.43 -10.86 -7.36
C SER A 40 -9.07 -10.41 -6.85
N THR A 41 -8.69 -9.16 -7.14
CA THR A 41 -7.35 -8.66 -6.88
C THR A 41 -7.38 -7.40 -6.03
N LEU A 42 -6.58 -7.39 -4.98
CA LEU A 42 -6.29 -6.21 -4.17
C LEU A 42 -4.90 -5.71 -4.50
N THR A 43 -4.81 -4.46 -4.94
CA THR A 43 -3.54 -3.77 -5.21
C THR A 43 -3.39 -2.59 -4.26
N VAL A 44 -2.23 -2.50 -3.63
CA VAL A 44 -1.84 -1.37 -2.76
C VAL A 44 -0.61 -0.70 -3.32
N THR A 45 -0.68 0.61 -3.51
CA THR A 45 0.41 1.41 -4.07
C THR A 45 0.78 2.53 -3.11
N GLY A 46 2.07 2.65 -2.79
CA GLY A 46 2.68 3.81 -2.16
C GLY A 46 3.58 4.52 -3.17
N TYR A 47 3.62 5.86 -3.12
CA TYR A 47 4.39 6.66 -4.05
C TYR A 47 4.79 8.01 -3.44
N ASP A 48 6.02 8.45 -3.65
CA ASP A 48 6.54 9.75 -3.18
C ASP A 48 7.11 10.63 -4.31
N MET A 49 6.76 10.34 -5.56
CA MET A 49 7.24 10.96 -6.81
C MET A 49 8.65 10.50 -7.24
N SER A 50 9.49 9.99 -6.36
CA SER A 50 10.81 9.44 -6.67
C SER A 50 10.83 7.91 -6.62
N MET A 51 10.10 7.31 -5.68
CA MET A 51 9.99 5.87 -5.49
C MET A 51 8.53 5.45 -5.42
N GLY A 52 8.18 4.41 -6.16
CA GLY A 52 6.86 3.78 -6.09
C GLY A 52 6.96 2.30 -5.76
N ILE A 53 6.11 1.83 -4.85
CA ILE A 53 5.97 0.41 -4.52
C ILE A 53 4.53 0.01 -4.73
N ARG A 54 4.32 -1.00 -5.57
CA ARG A 54 3.03 -1.64 -5.80
C ARG A 54 3.08 -3.08 -5.31
N THR A 55 2.12 -3.45 -4.49
CA THR A 55 1.93 -4.82 -4.00
C THR A 55 0.55 -5.32 -4.38
N THR A 56 0.44 -6.60 -4.71
CA THR A 56 -0.81 -7.19 -5.20
C THR A 56 -1.02 -8.56 -4.58
N THR A 57 -2.27 -8.90 -4.30
CA THR A 57 -2.69 -10.24 -3.87
C THR A 57 -4.07 -10.56 -4.43
N GLU A 58 -4.37 -11.84 -4.54
CA GLU A 58 -5.74 -12.31 -4.75
C GLU A 58 -6.53 -12.18 -3.45
N THR A 59 -7.79 -11.76 -3.54
CA THR A 59 -8.67 -11.56 -2.39
C THR A 59 -10.13 -11.60 -2.81
N ASP A 60 -11.03 -11.72 -1.84
CA ASP A 60 -12.47 -11.70 -2.08
C ASP A 60 -12.96 -10.25 -2.22
N VAL A 61 -13.28 -9.85 -3.45
CA VAL A 61 -13.80 -8.52 -3.79
C VAL A 61 -15.29 -8.62 -4.07
N VAL A 62 -16.10 -7.98 -3.23
CA VAL A 62 -17.58 -7.93 -3.37
C VAL A 62 -17.97 -6.77 -4.28
N GLU A 63 -17.33 -5.61 -4.09
CA GLU A 63 -17.56 -4.40 -4.88
C GLU A 63 -16.23 -3.78 -5.28
N PRO A 64 -15.94 -3.64 -6.58
CA PRO A 64 -14.72 -3.02 -7.03
C PRO A 64 -14.69 -1.53 -6.69
N GLY A 65 -13.49 -0.94 -6.71
CA GLY A 65 -13.30 0.49 -6.49
C GLY A 65 -11.89 0.84 -6.08
N SER A 66 -11.62 2.13 -5.98
CA SER A 66 -10.30 2.67 -5.65
C SER A 66 -10.44 3.85 -4.70
N ILE A 67 -9.59 3.90 -3.70
CA ILE A 67 -9.53 4.98 -2.71
C ILE A 67 -8.09 5.24 -2.29
N VAL A 68 -7.86 6.41 -1.69
CA VAL A 68 -6.61 6.73 -1.00
C VAL A 68 -6.90 6.89 0.50
N ILE A 69 -6.15 6.17 1.33
CA ILE A 69 -6.25 6.27 2.80
C ILE A 69 -4.87 6.61 3.37
N ASN A 70 -4.82 7.44 4.41
CA ASN A 70 -3.58 7.75 5.11
C ASN A 70 -2.83 6.48 5.53
N ALA A 71 -1.59 6.34 5.05
CA ALA A 71 -0.80 5.14 5.17
C ALA A 71 -0.52 4.76 6.63
N LYS A 72 -0.09 5.74 7.41
CA LYS A 72 0.26 5.53 8.83
C LYS A 72 -0.95 5.11 9.65
N LEU A 73 -2.07 5.82 9.47
CA LEU A 73 -3.28 5.56 10.24
C LEU A 73 -3.83 4.15 9.96
N LEU A 74 -3.96 3.79 8.67
CA LEU A 74 -4.44 2.46 8.28
C LEU A 74 -3.51 1.35 8.78
N LEU A 75 -2.20 1.51 8.61
CA LEU A 75 -1.20 0.53 9.04
C LEU A 75 -1.22 0.33 10.56
N ASP A 76 -1.33 1.41 11.34
CA ASP A 76 -1.38 1.36 12.80
C ASP A 76 -2.66 0.66 13.31
N ILE A 77 -3.79 0.87 12.63
CA ILE A 77 -5.04 0.15 12.92
C ILE A 77 -4.88 -1.34 12.62
N VAL A 78 -4.48 -1.70 11.40
CA VAL A 78 -4.38 -3.10 10.98
C VAL A 78 -3.39 -3.88 11.86
N ARG A 79 -2.30 -3.27 12.30
CA ARG A 79 -1.35 -3.90 13.25
C ARG A 79 -2.01 -4.32 14.56
N LYS A 80 -2.98 -3.53 15.05
CA LYS A 80 -3.64 -3.75 16.35
C LYS A 80 -4.88 -4.66 16.26
N LEU A 81 -5.35 -4.98 15.05
CA LEU A 81 -6.47 -5.90 14.87
C LEU A 81 -6.12 -7.32 15.34
N PRO A 82 -7.11 -8.13 15.74
CA PRO A 82 -6.91 -9.55 15.98
C PRO A 82 -6.48 -10.26 14.69
N ASN A 83 -5.89 -11.47 14.84
CA ASN A 83 -5.46 -12.26 13.68
C ASN A 83 -6.67 -13.02 13.10
N ASP A 84 -7.41 -12.33 12.22
CA ASP A 84 -8.64 -12.81 11.60
C ASP A 84 -8.85 -12.08 10.25
N VAL A 85 -9.92 -12.37 9.55
CA VAL A 85 -10.30 -11.69 8.30
C VAL A 85 -10.69 -10.23 8.58
N VAL A 86 -10.08 -9.34 7.83
CA VAL A 86 -10.38 -7.89 7.85
C VAL A 86 -11.32 -7.57 6.70
N TYR A 87 -12.44 -6.96 7.01
CA TYR A 87 -13.42 -6.46 6.06
C TYR A 87 -13.25 -4.96 5.90
N ILE A 88 -13.14 -4.50 4.68
CA ILE A 88 -13.02 -3.06 4.35
C ILE A 88 -14.15 -2.69 3.40
N GLU A 89 -14.90 -1.68 3.78
CA GLU A 89 -16.04 -1.16 3.02
C GLU A 89 -15.97 0.37 3.00
N THR A 90 -16.08 0.97 1.80
CA THR A 90 -16.13 2.42 1.62
C THR A 90 -17.43 2.81 1.00
N ASP A 91 -18.13 3.76 1.61
CA ASP A 91 -19.40 4.31 1.11
C ASP A 91 -19.21 5.42 0.07
N ASP A 92 -20.31 5.93 -0.48
CA ASP A 92 -20.32 7.02 -1.48
C ASP A 92 -19.81 8.36 -0.94
N LYS A 93 -19.65 8.49 0.39
CA LYS A 93 -19.08 9.68 1.05
C LYS A 93 -17.61 9.51 1.41
N LEU A 94 -16.96 8.46 0.86
CA LEU A 94 -15.58 8.11 1.13
C LEU A 94 -15.30 7.78 2.60
N MET A 95 -16.34 7.44 3.39
CA MET A 95 -16.14 6.93 4.73
C MET A 95 -15.83 5.43 4.64
N THR A 96 -14.65 5.08 5.09
CA THR A 96 -14.17 3.69 5.04
C THR A 96 -14.29 3.04 6.41
N THR A 97 -15.03 1.95 6.47
CA THR A 97 -15.16 1.10 7.66
C THR A 97 -14.17 -0.06 7.56
N VAL A 98 -13.33 -0.21 8.57
CA VAL A 98 -12.42 -1.35 8.76
C VAL A 98 -12.94 -2.18 9.92
N LYS A 99 -13.31 -3.43 9.67
CA LYS A 99 -13.91 -4.35 10.64
C LYS A 99 -13.11 -5.65 10.74
N CYS A 100 -12.82 -6.09 11.97
CA CYS A 100 -12.20 -7.38 12.23
C CYS A 100 -12.70 -7.92 13.58
N GLY A 101 -13.41 -9.04 13.58
CA GLY A 101 -14.09 -9.56 14.76
C GLY A 101 -15.06 -8.53 15.37
N ARG A 102 -14.77 -8.08 16.60
CA ARG A 102 -15.57 -7.04 17.30
C ARG A 102 -15.03 -5.62 17.11
N ALA A 103 -13.84 -5.49 16.53
CA ALA A 103 -13.22 -4.18 16.32
C ALA A 103 -13.81 -3.53 15.05
N VAL A 104 -14.19 -2.25 15.15
CA VAL A 104 -14.71 -1.45 14.04
C VAL A 104 -14.07 -0.07 14.11
N PHE A 105 -13.50 0.38 13.00
CA PHE A 105 -12.91 1.70 12.84
C PHE A 105 -13.48 2.37 11.59
N ASN A 106 -13.74 3.68 11.69
CA ASN A 106 -14.17 4.49 10.57
C ASN A 106 -13.07 5.51 10.23
N LEU A 107 -12.70 5.56 8.96
CA LEU A 107 -11.64 6.41 8.43
C LEU A 107 -12.18 7.21 7.26
N ALA A 108 -11.78 8.47 7.16
CA ALA A 108 -12.00 9.22 5.92
C ALA A 108 -10.99 8.75 4.86
N ALA A 109 -11.49 8.42 3.68
CA ALA A 109 -10.69 8.20 2.48
C ALA A 109 -10.75 9.45 1.58
N THR A 110 -9.91 9.46 0.55
CA THR A 110 -9.90 10.46 -0.52
C THR A 110 -10.11 9.75 -1.85
N GLU A 111 -10.64 10.46 -2.83
CA GLU A 111 -10.79 9.93 -4.20
C GLU A 111 -9.42 9.56 -4.78
N ALA A 112 -9.42 8.50 -5.61
CA ALA A 112 -8.20 7.95 -6.19
C ALA A 112 -7.78 8.67 -7.49
N ASP A 113 -8.67 9.44 -8.10
CA ASP A 113 -8.52 9.99 -9.46
C ASP A 113 -7.33 10.94 -9.61
N GLU A 114 -6.97 11.64 -8.54
CA GLU A 114 -5.82 12.56 -8.51
C GLU A 114 -4.52 11.88 -8.06
N PHE A 115 -4.54 10.58 -7.72
CA PHE A 115 -3.32 9.90 -7.30
C PHE A 115 -2.40 9.71 -8.50
N PRO A 116 -1.13 10.17 -8.43
CA PRO A 116 -0.22 10.11 -9.56
C PRO A 116 0.03 8.67 -10.02
N ALA A 117 -0.04 8.43 -11.32
CA ALA A 117 0.29 7.15 -11.89
C ALA A 117 1.79 6.83 -11.71
N LEU A 118 2.09 5.60 -11.32
CA LEU A 118 3.46 5.10 -11.35
C LEU A 118 3.95 5.03 -12.80
N ALA A 119 5.16 5.52 -13.03
CA ALA A 119 5.79 5.40 -14.34
C ALA A 119 5.91 3.91 -14.72
N GLU A 120 5.46 3.57 -15.92
CA GLU A 120 5.66 2.22 -16.45
C GLU A 120 7.11 2.05 -16.90
N VAL A 121 7.75 0.99 -16.38
CA VAL A 121 9.10 0.61 -16.81
C VAL A 121 8.98 -0.17 -18.11
N SER A 122 9.44 0.40 -19.22
CA SER A 122 9.48 -0.33 -20.49
C SER A 122 10.50 -1.49 -20.40
N SER A 123 10.07 -2.70 -20.71
CA SER A 123 10.83 -3.94 -20.57
C SER A 123 11.94 -4.14 -21.64
N ALA A 124 12.31 -3.10 -22.40
CA ALA A 124 13.20 -3.24 -23.54
C ALA A 124 14.65 -3.66 -23.18
N THR A 125 15.08 -3.48 -21.94
CA THR A 125 16.42 -3.83 -21.44
C THR A 125 16.34 -4.36 -20.00
N GLY A 126 15.67 -5.48 -19.81
CA GLY A 126 15.60 -6.17 -18.51
C GLY A 126 16.72 -7.20 -18.35
N PHE A 127 17.23 -7.36 -17.15
CA PHE A 127 18.03 -8.51 -16.75
C PHE A 127 17.40 -9.19 -15.54
N SER A 128 17.67 -10.49 -15.40
CA SER A 128 17.18 -11.27 -14.26
C SER A 128 18.32 -11.62 -13.32
N LEU A 129 18.09 -11.40 -12.01
CA LEU A 129 19.03 -11.70 -10.96
C LEU A 129 18.32 -12.41 -9.81
N PRO A 130 18.87 -13.50 -9.23
CA PRO A 130 18.29 -14.13 -8.07
C PRO A 130 18.20 -13.14 -6.88
N GLN A 131 17.06 -13.11 -6.20
CA GLN A 131 16.78 -12.18 -5.11
C GLN A 131 17.82 -12.24 -3.97
N ASN A 132 18.28 -13.44 -3.61
CA ASN A 132 19.30 -13.63 -2.57
C ASN A 132 20.66 -13.01 -2.97
N ILE A 133 21.02 -13.06 -4.24
CA ILE A 133 22.26 -12.42 -4.75
C ILE A 133 22.12 -10.92 -4.66
N LEU A 134 21.03 -10.34 -5.16
CA LEU A 134 20.78 -8.89 -5.06
C LEU A 134 20.80 -8.41 -3.60
N LYS A 135 20.13 -9.13 -2.70
CA LYS A 135 20.12 -8.83 -1.28
C LYS A 135 21.52 -8.85 -0.67
N SER A 136 22.35 -9.85 -1.04
CA SER A 136 23.73 -9.94 -0.59
C SER A 136 24.57 -8.76 -1.06
N MET A 137 24.47 -8.39 -2.34
CA MET A 137 25.19 -7.24 -2.92
C MET A 137 24.81 -5.94 -2.20
N ILE A 138 23.52 -5.69 -1.97
CA ILE A 138 23.04 -4.51 -1.24
C ILE A 138 23.61 -4.52 0.19
N SER A 139 23.55 -5.65 0.90
CA SER A 139 24.02 -5.76 2.29
C SER A 139 25.53 -5.50 2.42
N GLN A 140 26.31 -5.82 1.38
CA GLN A 140 27.77 -5.60 1.38
C GLN A 140 28.15 -4.16 1.02
N THR A 141 27.25 -3.32 0.56
CA THR A 141 27.54 -1.96 0.11
C THR A 141 26.80 -0.89 0.90
N ILE A 142 25.66 -1.21 1.52
CA ILE A 142 24.78 -0.22 2.14
C ILE A 142 25.44 0.57 3.29
N PHE A 143 26.42 -0.02 3.97
CA PHE A 143 27.12 0.64 5.07
C PHE A 143 27.98 1.84 4.61
N SER A 144 28.29 1.93 3.31
CA SER A 144 29.07 3.03 2.73
C SER A 144 28.20 4.11 2.06
N VAL A 145 26.88 3.94 2.10
CA VAL A 145 25.94 4.94 1.58
C VAL A 145 25.86 6.11 2.57
N SER A 146 26.05 7.33 2.06
CA SER A 146 25.89 8.54 2.87
C SER A 146 24.42 8.92 2.96
N ASP A 147 23.94 9.24 4.17
CA ASP A 147 22.60 9.81 4.41
C ASP A 147 22.56 11.32 4.14
N ASN A 148 23.67 11.91 3.70
CA ASN A 148 23.79 13.35 3.50
C ASN A 148 23.78 13.68 2.00
N GLU A 149 22.73 14.36 1.56
CA GLU A 149 22.56 14.82 0.17
C GLU A 149 23.39 16.07 -0.20
N SER A 150 24.35 16.43 0.60
CA SER A 150 25.18 17.63 0.36
C SER A 150 26.30 17.40 -0.67
#